data_05ed7f9a883a2fbb8794ebaf515e29e0
#
_entry.id   05ed7f9a883a2fbb8794ebaf515e29e0
#
_cell.length_a   1.000
_cell.length_b   1.000
_cell.length_c   1.000
_cell.angle_alpha   90.00
_cell.angle_beta   90.00
_cell.angle_gamma   90.00
#
_symmetry.space_group_name_H-M   'P 1'
#
loop_
_entity.id
_entity.type
_entity.pdbx_description
1 polymer ?
#
loop_
_entity_poly.entity_id
_entity_poly.type
_entity_poly.pdbx_seq_one_letter_code
_entity_poly.pdbx_strand_id
1 'polypeptide(L)'
;TRAEFSTLHDGRGVFDYTPAAGDEAEITVDGRARRFPLPEAEATGVVMRVDNLSSADSVRFSIRKSAATAPLTLGAVVMCGGRLRNFTILDIENDGMLSFAVARNKLAAGVARIVLCDDRGNILADRLFFARRGPVAGIAAKTDKEHYDPYAKVTLSIEGRDAGGAALSVPVSVAVPLLVAGRFLGEVGFE
;
A
#
# COMPACT_ATOMS: atom_id res chain seq x y z
N THR A 1 20.77 -10.89 -15.31
CA THR A 1 19.83 -10.22 -14.36
C THR A 1 18.83 -9.43 -15.18
N ARG A 2 17.53 -9.65 -14.98
CA ARG A 2 16.46 -8.93 -15.68
C ARG A 2 15.92 -7.76 -14.86
N ALA A 3 15.92 -7.90 -13.55
CA ALA A 3 15.59 -6.85 -12.61
C ALA A 3 16.42 -7.03 -11.34
N GLU A 4 16.76 -5.93 -10.69
CA GLU A 4 17.49 -5.91 -9.43
C GLU A 4 16.86 -4.86 -8.52
N PHE A 5 16.72 -5.18 -7.24
CA PHE A 5 16.21 -4.23 -6.26
C PHE A 5 16.80 -4.52 -4.89
N SER A 6 16.82 -3.51 -4.04
CA SER A 6 17.14 -3.64 -2.63
C SER A 6 15.88 -3.50 -1.78
N THR A 7 15.81 -4.23 -0.68
CA THR A 7 14.71 -4.11 0.27
C THR A 7 14.76 -2.75 0.97
N LEU A 8 13.61 -2.11 1.14
CA LEU A 8 13.51 -0.77 1.71
C LEU A 8 13.06 -0.78 3.18
N HIS A 9 12.23 -1.73 3.56
CA HIS A 9 11.63 -1.76 4.89
C HIS A 9 11.24 -3.19 5.26
N ASP A 10 11.70 -3.69 6.41
CA ASP A 10 11.40 -5.02 6.93
C ASP A 10 11.58 -6.17 5.91
N GLY A 11 12.62 -6.10 5.08
CA GLY A 11 12.88 -7.09 4.05
C GLY A 11 11.91 -7.04 2.86
N ARG A 12 11.12 -5.98 2.71
CA ARG A 12 10.15 -5.80 1.62
C ARG A 12 10.68 -4.85 0.56
N GLY A 13 10.33 -5.11 -0.69
CA GLY A 13 10.62 -4.25 -1.82
C GLY A 13 9.59 -4.46 -2.93
N VAL A 14 9.58 -3.54 -3.88
CA VAL A 14 8.72 -3.59 -5.07
C VAL A 14 9.58 -3.32 -6.29
N PHE A 15 9.39 -4.11 -7.31
CA PHE A 15 10.05 -3.92 -8.60
C PHE A 15 9.11 -4.29 -9.75
N ASP A 16 9.29 -3.66 -10.89
CA ASP A 16 8.56 -4.00 -12.11
C ASP A 16 9.33 -5.08 -12.88
N TYR A 17 8.63 -6.14 -13.26
CA TYR A 17 9.23 -7.29 -13.90
C TYR A 17 8.28 -7.93 -14.90
N THR A 18 8.80 -8.36 -16.03
CA THR A 18 8.08 -9.14 -17.03
C THR A 18 8.56 -10.59 -16.97
N PRO A 19 7.73 -11.52 -16.48
CA PRO A 19 8.13 -12.90 -16.29
C PRO A 19 8.38 -13.64 -17.62
N ALA A 20 9.29 -14.59 -17.58
CA ALA A 20 9.47 -15.59 -18.62
C ALA A 20 9.55 -16.97 -17.99
N ALA A 21 9.31 -17.99 -18.81
CA ALA A 21 9.38 -19.37 -18.35
C ALA A 21 10.78 -19.71 -17.78
N GLY A 22 10.80 -20.34 -16.62
CA GLY A 22 12.04 -20.74 -15.95
C GLY A 22 12.79 -19.64 -15.22
N ASP A 23 12.19 -18.45 -15.06
CA ASP A 23 12.83 -17.39 -14.28
C ASP A 23 12.88 -17.73 -12.79
N GLU A 24 13.97 -17.32 -12.14
CA GLU A 24 14.21 -17.51 -10.71
C GLU A 24 14.51 -16.17 -10.04
N ALA A 25 14.04 -16.02 -8.81
CA ALA A 25 14.48 -14.95 -7.93
C ALA A 25 15.69 -15.42 -7.10
N GLU A 26 16.78 -14.67 -7.13
CA GLU A 26 17.92 -14.87 -6.24
C GLU A 26 17.88 -13.83 -5.13
N ILE A 27 17.81 -14.29 -3.90
CA ILE A 27 17.77 -13.43 -2.71
C ILE A 27 19.05 -13.66 -1.90
N THR A 28 19.79 -12.59 -1.65
CA THR A 28 21.00 -12.62 -0.83
C THR A 28 20.72 -12.02 0.54
N VAL A 29 20.92 -12.82 1.59
CA VAL A 29 20.82 -12.38 2.99
C VAL A 29 22.12 -12.78 3.69
N ASP A 30 22.78 -11.83 4.33
CA ASP A 30 24.06 -12.05 5.06
C ASP A 30 25.12 -12.76 4.19
N GLY A 31 25.22 -12.37 2.92
CA GLY A 31 26.17 -12.94 1.96
C GLY A 31 25.83 -14.34 1.46
N ARG A 32 24.67 -14.89 1.82
CA ARG A 32 24.18 -16.19 1.35
C ARG A 32 23.07 -16.01 0.33
N ALA A 33 23.28 -16.49 -0.88
CA ALA A 33 22.29 -16.50 -1.93
C ALA A 33 21.37 -17.72 -1.82
N ARG A 34 20.08 -17.49 -2.02
CA ARG A 34 19.06 -18.54 -2.19
C ARG A 34 18.25 -18.25 -3.43
N ARG A 35 17.90 -19.30 -4.18
CA ARG A 35 17.10 -19.22 -5.40
C ARG A 35 15.71 -19.80 -5.18
N PHE A 36 14.73 -19.12 -5.74
CA PHE A 36 13.33 -19.50 -5.69
C PHE A 36 12.76 -19.45 -7.12
N PRO A 37 12.10 -20.52 -7.59
CA PRO A 37 11.42 -20.47 -8.87
C PRO A 37 10.30 -19.44 -8.82
N LEU A 38 10.18 -18.62 -9.85
CA LEU A 38 9.06 -17.72 -10.01
C LEU A 38 7.91 -18.45 -10.72
N PRO A 39 6.64 -18.10 -10.39
CA PRO A 39 5.50 -18.64 -11.12
C PRO A 39 5.59 -18.31 -12.61
N GLU A 40 5.18 -19.23 -13.44
CA GLU A 40 5.04 -18.97 -14.87
C GLU A 40 3.94 -17.93 -15.12
N ALA A 41 4.15 -17.10 -16.16
CA ALA A 41 3.14 -16.14 -16.57
C ALA A 41 1.96 -16.88 -17.21
N GLU A 42 0.74 -16.55 -16.80
CA GLU A 42 -0.46 -17.02 -17.47
C GLU A 42 -0.56 -16.42 -18.87
N ALA A 43 -0.96 -17.23 -19.85
CA ALA A 43 -1.11 -16.81 -21.23
C ALA A 43 -2.26 -15.79 -21.40
N THR A 44 -3.30 -15.94 -20.59
CA THR A 44 -4.49 -15.08 -20.60
C THR A 44 -4.68 -14.43 -19.23
N GLY A 45 -5.22 -13.23 -19.20
CA GLY A 45 -5.51 -12.56 -17.94
C GLY A 45 -5.59 -11.05 -18.04
N VAL A 46 -5.93 -10.45 -16.89
CA VAL A 46 -6.04 -9.02 -16.71
C VAL A 46 -5.17 -8.63 -15.51
N VAL A 47 -4.35 -7.61 -15.68
CA VAL A 47 -3.56 -7.02 -14.60
C VAL A 47 -4.00 -5.60 -14.32
N MET A 48 -3.94 -5.19 -13.06
CA MET A 48 -4.30 -3.85 -12.63
C MET A 48 -3.18 -3.21 -11.84
N ARG A 49 -2.88 -1.96 -12.18
CA ARG A 49 -1.97 -1.10 -11.43
C ARG A 49 -2.75 0.06 -10.81
N VAL A 50 -2.43 0.37 -9.57
CA VAL A 50 -2.97 1.52 -8.84
C VAL A 50 -1.86 2.56 -8.66
N ASP A 51 -2.07 3.74 -9.21
CA ASP A 51 -1.22 4.89 -8.97
C ASP A 51 -1.91 5.83 -7.97
N ASN A 52 -1.46 5.75 -6.74
CA ASN A 52 -1.99 6.50 -5.61
C ASN A 52 -1.08 7.67 -5.21
N LEU A 53 0.00 7.94 -5.92
CA LEU A 53 1.01 8.90 -5.51
C LEU A 53 1.21 10.05 -6.49
N SER A 54 1.07 9.81 -7.80
CA SER A 54 1.40 10.80 -8.84
C SER A 54 0.45 11.99 -8.92
N SER A 55 -0.76 11.89 -8.34
CA SER A 55 -1.74 12.98 -8.37
C SER A 55 -2.23 13.33 -6.96
N ALA A 56 -2.26 14.62 -6.67
CA ALA A 56 -2.84 15.13 -5.42
C ALA A 56 -4.37 14.96 -5.38
N ASP A 57 -5.05 15.03 -6.52
CA ASP A 57 -6.51 15.16 -6.61
C ASP A 57 -7.22 13.86 -6.96
N SER A 58 -6.50 12.85 -7.47
CA SER A 58 -7.10 11.60 -7.93
C SER A 58 -6.20 10.39 -7.67
N VAL A 59 -6.84 9.22 -7.64
CA VAL A 59 -6.18 7.92 -7.71
C VAL A 59 -6.41 7.40 -9.12
N ARG A 60 -5.34 6.99 -9.80
CA ARG A 60 -5.40 6.48 -11.17
C ARG A 60 -5.28 4.96 -11.17
N PHE A 61 -6.04 4.34 -12.03
CA PHE A 61 -6.07 2.91 -12.24
C PHE A 61 -5.75 2.62 -13.70
N SER A 62 -4.78 1.76 -13.93
CA SER A 62 -4.43 1.29 -15.27
C SER A 62 -4.67 -0.23 -15.31
N ILE A 63 -5.40 -0.65 -16.32
CA ILE A 63 -5.80 -2.05 -16.53
C ILE A 63 -5.20 -2.49 -17.86
N ARG A 64 -4.59 -3.66 -17.88
CA ARG A 64 -4.05 -4.25 -19.09
C ARG A 64 -4.51 -5.70 -19.18
N LYS A 65 -4.96 -6.13 -20.35
CA LYS A 65 -5.19 -7.54 -20.67
C LYS A 65 -4.02 -8.10 -21.47
N SER A 66 -3.83 -9.41 -21.43
CA SER A 66 -2.89 -10.07 -22.32
C SER A 66 -3.43 -10.09 -23.76
N ALA A 67 -2.54 -10.19 -24.75
CA ALA A 67 -2.92 -10.25 -26.15
C ALA A 67 -3.77 -11.48 -26.48
N ALA A 68 -3.56 -12.59 -25.76
CA ALA A 68 -4.31 -13.83 -25.92
C ALA A 68 -5.70 -13.79 -25.25
N THR A 69 -6.00 -12.78 -24.44
CA THR A 69 -7.32 -12.59 -23.84
C THR A 69 -8.25 -11.94 -24.85
N ALA A 70 -9.42 -12.52 -25.09
CA ALA A 70 -10.47 -11.93 -25.93
C ALA A 70 -10.89 -10.54 -25.39
N PRO A 71 -11.49 -9.66 -26.23
CA PRO A 71 -12.15 -8.45 -25.74
C PRO A 71 -13.15 -8.79 -24.65
N LEU A 72 -13.22 -7.95 -23.63
CA LEU A 72 -14.12 -8.18 -22.50
C LEU A 72 -14.62 -6.87 -21.89
N THR A 73 -15.83 -6.94 -21.33
CA THR A 73 -16.42 -5.88 -20.51
C THR A 73 -16.12 -6.14 -19.05
N LEU A 74 -15.62 -5.13 -18.36
CA LEU A 74 -15.24 -5.19 -16.95
C LEU A 74 -16.09 -4.25 -16.09
N GLY A 75 -16.49 -4.71 -14.94
CA GLY A 75 -16.94 -3.85 -13.84
C GLY A 75 -15.75 -3.47 -12.95
N ALA A 76 -15.51 -2.17 -12.79
CA ALA A 76 -14.54 -1.66 -11.83
C ALA A 76 -15.26 -1.06 -10.63
N VAL A 77 -15.10 -1.68 -9.46
CA VAL A 77 -15.79 -1.35 -8.21
C VAL A 77 -14.77 -0.78 -7.22
N VAL A 78 -14.92 0.48 -6.81
CA VAL A 78 -14.09 1.08 -5.76
C VAL A 78 -14.89 1.22 -4.48
N MET A 79 -14.40 0.62 -3.43
CA MET A 79 -14.99 0.63 -2.09
C MET A 79 -14.05 1.32 -1.11
N CYS A 80 -14.61 2.07 -0.16
CA CYS A 80 -13.85 2.67 0.92
C CYS A 80 -14.74 2.82 2.16
N GLY A 81 -14.24 2.39 3.32
CA GLY A 81 -15.01 2.41 4.56
C GLY A 81 -16.29 1.56 4.48
N GLY A 82 -16.23 0.39 3.83
CA GLY A 82 -17.38 -0.51 3.65
C GLY A 82 -18.48 0.00 2.70
N ARG A 83 -18.24 1.11 1.98
CA ARG A 83 -19.22 1.72 1.08
C ARG A 83 -18.69 1.76 -0.35
N LEU A 84 -19.58 1.53 -1.30
CA LEU A 84 -19.32 1.79 -2.72
C LEU A 84 -19.05 3.29 -2.94
N ARG A 85 -17.95 3.61 -3.59
CA ARG A 85 -17.53 4.97 -3.88
C ARG A 85 -17.51 5.29 -5.37
N ASN A 86 -17.20 4.29 -6.19
CA ASN A 86 -17.24 4.41 -7.63
C ASN A 86 -17.54 3.05 -8.25
N PHE A 87 -18.33 3.07 -9.31
CA PHE A 87 -18.55 1.93 -10.18
C PHE A 87 -18.43 2.42 -11.63
N THR A 88 -17.69 1.69 -12.43
CA THR A 88 -17.45 2.04 -13.83
C THR A 88 -17.46 0.76 -14.65
N ILE A 89 -18.15 0.78 -15.78
CA ILE A 89 -18.08 -0.27 -16.79
C ILE A 89 -17.01 0.13 -17.80
N LEU A 90 -16.14 -0.80 -18.16
CA LEU A 90 -14.98 -0.59 -19.00
C LEU A 90 -14.94 -1.69 -20.06
N ASP A 91 -14.85 -1.31 -21.32
CA ASP A 91 -14.66 -2.25 -22.42
C ASP A 91 -13.19 -2.25 -22.85
N ILE A 92 -12.56 -3.42 -22.83
CA ILE A 92 -11.18 -3.60 -23.28
C ILE A 92 -11.16 -4.31 -24.62
N GLU A 93 -10.82 -3.53 -25.64
CA GLU A 93 -10.62 -3.99 -27.00
C GLU A 93 -9.22 -4.63 -27.20
N ASN A 94 -8.82 -4.81 -28.45
CA ASN A 94 -7.65 -5.59 -28.85
C ASN A 94 -6.30 -5.05 -28.34
N ASP A 95 -6.13 -3.75 -28.12
CA ASP A 95 -4.85 -3.15 -27.69
C ASP A 95 -4.67 -3.00 -26.18
N GLY A 96 -5.58 -3.54 -25.44
CA GLY A 96 -5.31 -4.07 -24.13
C GLY A 96 -4.96 -3.14 -23.00
N MET A 97 -5.03 -1.81 -23.11
CA MET A 97 -4.79 -0.92 -21.97
C MET A 97 -5.89 0.13 -21.80
N LEU A 98 -6.47 0.18 -20.62
CA LEU A 98 -7.39 1.23 -20.19
C LEU A 98 -6.86 1.93 -18.95
N SER A 99 -7.22 3.20 -18.82
CA SER A 99 -6.95 3.95 -17.59
C SER A 99 -8.16 4.79 -17.22
N PHE A 100 -8.45 4.87 -15.92
CA PHE A 100 -9.44 5.78 -15.38
C PHE A 100 -8.97 6.34 -14.05
N ALA A 101 -9.64 7.36 -13.55
CA ALA A 101 -9.29 7.99 -12.30
C ALA A 101 -10.52 8.20 -11.42
N VAL A 102 -10.32 8.08 -10.12
CA VAL A 102 -11.33 8.41 -9.11
C VAL A 102 -10.82 9.60 -8.30
N ALA A 103 -11.61 10.65 -8.25
CA ALA A 103 -11.27 11.84 -7.48
C ALA A 103 -11.17 11.52 -5.98
N ARG A 104 -10.13 12.03 -5.31
CA ARG A 104 -9.88 11.74 -3.89
C ARG A 104 -10.99 12.25 -2.97
N ASN A 105 -11.69 13.31 -3.36
CA ASN A 105 -12.82 13.84 -2.59
C ASN A 105 -14.02 12.88 -2.52
N LYS A 106 -14.11 11.91 -3.43
CA LYS A 106 -15.13 10.84 -3.39
C LYS A 106 -14.76 9.70 -2.43
N LEU A 107 -13.49 9.60 -2.05
CA LEU A 107 -12.98 8.56 -1.16
C LEU A 107 -12.97 9.07 0.29
N ALA A 108 -13.31 8.22 1.24
CA ALA A 108 -13.02 8.50 2.65
C ALA A 108 -11.51 8.29 2.90
N ALA A 109 -10.96 8.97 3.92
CA ALA A 109 -9.60 8.64 4.35
C ALA A 109 -9.55 7.20 4.90
N GLY A 110 -8.51 6.46 4.56
CA GLY A 110 -8.32 5.10 5.05
C GLY A 110 -8.10 4.09 3.94
N VAL A 111 -8.23 2.81 4.29
CA VAL A 111 -8.04 1.71 3.35
C VAL A 111 -9.23 1.65 2.38
N ALA A 112 -8.90 1.70 1.10
CA ALA A 112 -9.83 1.50 -0.01
C ALA A 112 -9.46 0.24 -0.77
N ARG A 113 -10.41 -0.34 -1.46
CA ARG A 113 -10.27 -1.53 -2.31
C ARG A 113 -10.84 -1.25 -3.67
N ILE A 114 -10.13 -1.64 -4.71
CA ILE A 114 -10.66 -1.75 -6.07
C ILE A 114 -10.76 -3.21 -6.46
N VAL A 115 -11.86 -3.57 -7.06
CA VAL A 115 -12.15 -4.90 -7.59
C VAL A 115 -12.50 -4.77 -9.06
N LEU A 116 -11.89 -5.61 -9.90
CA LEU A 116 -12.31 -5.82 -11.28
C LEU A 116 -13.07 -7.14 -11.37
N CYS A 117 -14.23 -7.11 -11.96
CA CYS A 117 -15.03 -8.29 -12.24
C CYS A 117 -15.44 -8.35 -13.72
N ASP A 118 -15.67 -9.56 -14.21
CA ASP A 118 -16.25 -9.78 -15.53
C ASP A 118 -17.80 -9.58 -15.53
N ASP A 119 -18.42 -9.79 -16.67
CA ASP A 119 -19.88 -9.71 -16.86
C ASP A 119 -20.67 -10.78 -16.10
N ARG A 120 -19.98 -11.82 -15.59
CA ARG A 120 -20.57 -12.89 -14.77
C ARG A 120 -20.35 -12.66 -13.29
N GLY A 121 -19.65 -11.59 -12.91
CA GLY A 121 -19.32 -11.27 -11.54
C GLY A 121 -18.09 -12.00 -10.97
N ASN A 122 -17.32 -12.72 -11.81
CA ASN A 122 -16.06 -13.31 -11.35
C ASN A 122 -15.03 -12.21 -11.11
N ILE A 123 -14.35 -12.29 -9.96
CA ILE A 123 -13.28 -11.35 -9.62
C ILE A 123 -12.02 -11.73 -10.40
N LEU A 124 -11.56 -10.82 -11.26
CA LEU A 124 -10.35 -10.98 -12.07
C LEU A 124 -9.12 -10.40 -11.40
N ALA A 125 -9.26 -9.30 -10.69
CA ALA A 125 -8.20 -8.68 -9.93
C ALA A 125 -8.75 -7.84 -8.80
N ASP A 126 -7.98 -7.70 -7.71
CA ASP A 126 -8.26 -6.76 -6.65
C ASP A 126 -6.97 -6.12 -6.09
N ARG A 127 -7.10 -4.90 -5.56
CA ARG A 127 -5.98 -4.20 -4.91
C ARG A 127 -6.51 -3.35 -3.76
N LEU A 128 -5.75 -3.37 -2.68
CA LEU A 128 -5.90 -2.42 -1.59
C LEU A 128 -5.01 -1.20 -1.83
N PHE A 129 -5.49 -0.04 -1.47
CA PHE A 129 -4.70 1.19 -1.46
C PHE A 129 -5.16 2.10 -0.33
N PHE A 130 -4.27 2.96 0.15
CA PHE A 130 -4.63 3.92 1.18
C PHE A 130 -5.09 5.24 0.56
N ALA A 131 -6.37 5.55 0.71
CA ALA A 131 -6.92 6.82 0.25
C ALA A 131 -6.51 7.94 1.22
N ARG A 132 -5.64 8.85 0.77
CA ARG A 132 -5.30 10.07 1.50
C ARG A 132 -6.36 11.13 1.20
N ARG A 133 -6.80 11.83 2.23
CA ARG A 133 -7.75 12.94 2.07
C ARG A 133 -7.25 14.14 2.88
N GLY A 134 -6.74 15.13 2.14
CA GLY A 134 -6.29 16.39 2.74
C GLY A 134 -5.09 16.27 3.68
N PRO A 135 -4.73 17.36 4.33
CA PRO A 135 -3.74 17.34 5.40
C PRO A 135 -4.22 16.41 6.51
N VAL A 136 -3.33 15.58 6.98
CA VAL A 136 -3.61 14.61 8.05
C VAL A 136 -3.44 15.31 9.38
N ALA A 137 -4.26 14.97 10.36
CA ALA A 137 -4.00 15.35 11.73
C ALA A 137 -2.59 14.92 12.13
N GLY A 138 -1.83 15.81 12.71
CA GLY A 138 -0.47 15.56 13.18
C GLY A 138 -0.47 15.23 14.66
N ILE A 139 0.31 14.23 15.05
CA ILE A 139 0.64 13.97 16.46
C ILE A 139 2.13 14.24 16.60
N ALA A 140 2.49 15.15 17.49
CA ALA A 140 3.87 15.40 17.90
C ALA A 140 4.09 14.81 19.29
N ALA A 141 5.18 14.06 19.45
CA ALA A 141 5.60 13.54 20.74
C ALA A 141 7.00 14.07 21.04
N LYS A 142 7.22 14.55 22.24
CA LYS A 142 8.50 15.10 22.68
C LYS A 142 8.77 14.68 24.12
N THR A 143 9.98 14.18 24.35
CA THR A 143 10.49 13.92 25.69
C THR A 143 11.10 15.19 26.29
N ASP A 144 11.10 15.30 27.63
CA ASP A 144 11.72 16.42 28.34
C ASP A 144 13.26 16.43 28.25
N LYS A 145 13.87 15.30 27.91
CA LYS A 145 15.32 15.15 27.71
C LYS A 145 15.62 14.26 26.50
N GLU A 146 16.82 14.37 25.97
CA GLU A 146 17.30 13.51 24.88
C GLU A 146 17.86 12.16 25.37
N HIS A 147 18.43 12.15 26.59
CA HIS A 147 19.03 10.98 27.20
C HIS A 147 18.57 10.82 28.65
N TYR A 148 18.39 9.60 29.07
CA TYR A 148 17.95 9.23 30.42
C TYR A 148 18.86 8.15 31.00
N ASP A 149 19.15 8.24 32.27
CA ASP A 149 19.77 7.14 33.02
C ASP A 149 18.76 5.98 33.18
N PRO A 150 19.26 4.76 33.38
CA PRO A 150 18.39 3.62 33.68
C PRO A 150 17.46 3.94 34.88
N TYR A 151 16.17 3.62 34.70
CA TYR A 151 15.10 3.89 35.67
C TYR A 151 14.78 5.35 35.97
N ALA A 152 15.33 6.28 35.20
CA ALA A 152 14.98 7.70 35.34
C ALA A 152 13.54 7.97 34.90
N LYS A 153 12.89 8.92 35.57
CA LYS A 153 11.55 9.37 35.16
C LYS A 153 11.62 10.07 33.82
N VAL A 154 10.77 9.67 32.90
CA VAL A 154 10.59 10.31 31.58
C VAL A 154 9.27 11.08 31.57
N THR A 155 9.30 12.32 31.13
CA THR A 155 8.10 13.09 30.83
C THR A 155 7.89 13.16 29.33
N LEU A 156 6.78 12.63 28.85
CA LEU A 156 6.41 12.64 27.44
C LEU A 156 5.27 13.63 27.23
N SER A 157 5.50 14.64 26.40
CA SER A 157 4.48 15.60 25.97
C SER A 157 3.96 15.16 24.60
N ILE A 158 2.64 14.99 24.48
CA ILE A 158 1.98 14.61 23.23
C ILE A 158 1.01 15.72 22.85
N GLU A 159 1.15 16.23 21.64
CA GLU A 159 0.25 17.22 21.06
C GLU A 159 -0.42 16.65 19.82
N GLY A 160 -1.75 16.66 19.79
CA GLY A 160 -2.54 16.39 18.58
C GLY A 160 -3.04 17.69 17.96
N ARG A 161 -2.87 17.84 16.65
CA ARG A 161 -3.42 18.97 15.89
C ARG A 161 -4.16 18.46 14.67
N ASP A 162 -5.30 19.08 14.36
CA ASP A 162 -6.00 18.81 13.12
C ASP A 162 -5.28 19.44 11.91
N ALA A 163 -5.83 19.23 10.74
CA ALA A 163 -5.30 19.78 9.49
C ALA A 163 -5.30 21.31 9.44
N GLY A 164 -6.09 21.98 10.24
CA GLY A 164 -6.15 23.43 10.40
C GLY A 164 -5.22 23.97 11.49
N GLY A 165 -4.53 23.07 12.23
CA GLY A 165 -3.65 23.42 13.35
C GLY A 165 -4.36 23.56 14.70
N ALA A 166 -5.67 23.32 14.77
CA ALA A 166 -6.41 23.33 16.02
C ALA A 166 -6.08 22.10 16.89
N ALA A 167 -6.12 22.26 18.21
CA ALA A 167 -5.85 21.19 19.14
C ALA A 167 -6.89 20.07 19.00
N LEU A 168 -6.41 18.83 18.96
CA LEU A 168 -7.22 17.62 18.83
C LEU A 168 -7.28 16.86 20.15
N SER A 169 -8.47 16.52 20.60
CA SER A 169 -8.67 15.63 21.74
C SER A 169 -9.05 14.23 21.22
N VAL A 170 -8.09 13.33 21.23
CA VAL A 170 -8.26 11.95 20.73
C VAL A 170 -7.58 10.98 21.68
N PRO A 171 -8.06 9.74 21.79
CA PRO A 171 -7.32 8.69 22.48
C PRO A 171 -5.99 8.42 21.77
N VAL A 172 -4.92 8.30 22.54
CA VAL A 172 -3.57 8.04 22.02
C VAL A 172 -3.02 6.82 22.74
N SER A 173 -2.56 5.82 21.98
CA SER A 173 -1.75 4.72 22.49
C SER A 173 -0.28 5.08 22.41
N VAL A 174 0.46 4.86 23.49
CA VAL A 174 1.90 5.07 23.54
C VAL A 174 2.59 3.74 23.81
N ALA A 175 3.49 3.35 22.91
CA ALA A 175 4.39 2.23 23.13
C ALA A 175 5.82 2.75 23.30
N VAL A 176 6.49 2.34 24.36
CA VAL A 176 7.89 2.71 24.63
C VAL A 176 8.75 1.46 24.50
N PRO A 177 9.43 1.27 23.36
CA PRO A 177 10.35 0.15 23.21
C PRO A 177 11.62 0.37 24.03
N LEU A 178 12.06 -0.66 24.75
CA LEU A 178 13.34 -0.65 25.44
C LEU A 178 14.45 -1.08 24.48
N LEU A 179 15.37 -0.18 24.16
CA LEU A 179 16.59 -0.46 23.39
C LEU A 179 17.76 -0.66 24.33
N VAL A 180 18.22 -1.89 24.50
CA VAL A 180 19.46 -2.20 25.22
C VAL A 180 20.49 -2.71 24.23
N ALA A 181 21.62 -2.03 24.13
CA ALA A 181 22.76 -2.38 23.26
C ALA A 181 22.37 -2.64 21.79
N GLY A 182 21.46 -1.83 21.24
CA GLY A 182 21.03 -1.94 19.84
C GLY A 182 20.10 -3.13 19.53
N ARG A 183 19.61 -3.84 20.54
CA ARG A 183 18.61 -4.91 20.40
C ARG A 183 17.28 -4.49 20.99
N PHE A 184 16.22 -4.79 20.26
CA PHE A 184 14.83 -4.61 20.71
C PHE A 184 14.50 -5.71 21.72
N LEU A 185 14.14 -5.35 22.96
CA LEU A 185 13.87 -6.32 24.03
C LEU A 185 12.40 -6.41 24.45
N GLY A 186 11.51 -5.74 23.75
CA GLY A 186 10.07 -5.89 24.03
C GLY A 186 9.30 -4.57 24.00
N GLU A 187 8.00 -4.72 23.91
CA GLU A 187 7.02 -3.64 23.92
C GLU A 187 6.43 -3.55 25.34
N VAL A 188 6.49 -2.39 25.96
CA VAL A 188 5.82 -2.11 27.20
C VAL A 188 4.58 -1.29 26.87
N GLY A 189 3.42 -1.94 26.87
CA GLY A 189 2.12 -1.29 26.74
C GLY A 189 1.64 -0.81 28.12
N PHE A 190 1.15 0.41 28.21
CA PHE A 190 0.37 0.91 29.33
C PHE A 190 -1.07 1.08 28.85
N GLU A 191 -2.03 0.49 29.58
CA GLU A 191 -3.46 0.72 29.43
C GLU A 191 -3.87 2.03 30.14
#